data_be9d36cd2ff17d0cb5092986eece8bf6
#
_entry.id   be9d36cd2ff17d0cb5092986eece8bf6
#
_cell.length_a   1.000
_cell.length_b   1.000
_cell.length_c   1.000
_cell.angle_alpha   90.00
_cell.angle_beta   90.00
_cell.angle_gamma   90.00
#
_symmetry.space_group_name_H-M   'P 1'
#
loop_
_entity.id
_entity.type
_entity.pdbx_description
1 polymer ?
#
loop_
_entity_poly.entity_id
_entity_poly.type
_entity_poly.pdbx_seq_one_letter_code
_entity_poly.pdbx_strand_id
1 'polypeptide(L)'
;MTTPTHPTASAPSSSPWPTEIRLSPDKRLLTVTFEDGARHALPAELLRVTSPSAEVQGHGKAQKQTVPGKIDVAIASISPVGNYAVRLNFDDGHDTGLFTWTYLAELGRDQDKLWAEYLAELQQKGLSRSRR
;
A
#
# COMPACT_ATOMS: atom_id res chain seq x y z
N MET A 1 -17.41 -4.98 -29.59
CA MET A 1 -17.49 -4.75 -29.21
C MET A 1 -17.25 -4.47 -28.44
N THR A 2 -17.27 -4.33 -28.44
CA THR A 2 -17.22 -4.00 -27.64
C THR A 2 -16.88 -3.65 -26.88
N THR A 3 -16.86 -3.50 -26.91
CA THR A 3 -16.73 -3.13 -26.10
C THR A 3 -16.50 -2.73 -25.44
N PRO A 4 -16.60 -2.75 -25.54
CA PRO A 4 -16.46 -2.27 -24.67
C PRO A 4 -16.20 -1.74 -24.03
N THR A 5 -16.31 -1.72 -24.19
CA THR A 5 -16.28 -1.22 -23.56
C THR A 5 -15.95 -0.72 -22.93
N HIS A 6 -15.86 -0.66 -23.06
CA HIS A 6 -15.83 -0.18 -22.34
C HIS A 6 -15.42 0.39 -22.01
N PRO A 7 -15.54 0.47 -22.15
CA PRO A 7 -15.34 1.19 -21.80
C PRO A 7 -14.88 1.61 -21.22
N THR A 8 -14.85 1.69 -21.33
CA THR A 8 -14.69 2.12 -20.76
C THR A 8 -14.11 2.58 -20.18
N ALA A 9 -14.01 2.64 -20.32
CA ALA A 9 -13.83 3.24 -19.87
C ALA A 9 -13.50 3.76 -19.20
N SER A 10 -13.57 3.87 -19.16
CA SER A 10 -13.55 4.52 -18.60
C SER A 10 -13.28 4.88 -17.81
N ALA A 11 -13.35 4.76 -17.95
CA ALA A 11 -13.44 5.32 -17.22
C ALA A 11 -12.77 5.53 -16.52
N PRO A 12 -12.49 5.53 -16.88
CA PRO A 12 -11.38 5.91 -16.23
C PRO A 12 -11.35 6.27 -14.92
N SER A 13 -11.50 6.99 -14.71
CA SER A 13 -11.55 7.42 -13.37
C SER A 13 -12.24 6.44 -12.48
N SER A 14 -12.71 5.39 -13.05
CA SER A 14 -13.34 4.39 -12.23
C SER A 14 -12.31 3.76 -11.31
N SER A 15 -12.75 3.43 -10.12
CA SER A 15 -11.89 2.77 -9.14
C SER A 15 -11.54 1.39 -9.64
N PRO A 16 -10.29 0.97 -9.52
CA PRO A 16 -9.91 -0.38 -9.87
C PRO A 16 -10.56 -1.38 -8.91
N TRP A 17 -10.87 -2.56 -9.43
CA TRP A 17 -11.38 -3.67 -8.64
C TRP A 17 -10.34 -4.76 -8.60
N PRO A 18 -9.98 -5.24 -7.43
CA PRO A 18 -9.08 -6.38 -7.35
C PRO A 18 -9.83 -7.66 -7.66
N THR A 19 -9.17 -8.53 -8.42
CA THR A 19 -9.66 -9.88 -8.67
C THR A 19 -9.01 -10.88 -7.74
N GLU A 20 -7.85 -10.51 -7.17
CA GLU A 20 -7.17 -11.40 -6.24
C GLU A 20 -6.27 -10.58 -5.33
N ILE A 21 -6.26 -10.95 -4.06
CA ILE A 21 -5.33 -10.40 -3.09
C ILE A 21 -4.66 -11.60 -2.44
N ARG A 22 -3.33 -11.68 -2.54
CA ARG A 22 -2.59 -12.84 -2.08
C ARG A 22 -1.43 -12.40 -1.17
N LEU A 23 -1.34 -13.04 -0.03
CA LEU A 23 -0.26 -12.80 0.92
C LEU A 23 0.76 -13.93 0.80
N SER A 24 2.04 -13.57 0.73
CA SER A 24 3.10 -14.57 0.62
C SER A 24 3.18 -15.42 1.91
N PRO A 25 3.82 -16.59 1.83
CA PRO A 25 3.95 -17.44 3.03
C PRO A 25 4.65 -16.77 4.19
N ASP A 26 5.64 -15.92 3.93
CA ASP A 26 6.33 -15.18 4.99
C ASP A 26 5.57 -13.93 5.41
N LYS A 27 4.44 -13.64 4.76
CA LYS A 27 3.55 -12.52 5.08
C LYS A 27 4.20 -11.16 4.88
N ARG A 28 5.23 -11.09 4.07
CA ARG A 28 5.95 -9.85 3.82
C ARG A 28 5.68 -9.26 2.45
N LEU A 29 4.92 -9.95 1.62
CA LEU A 29 4.62 -9.48 0.27
C LEU A 29 3.14 -9.67 -0.02
N LEU A 30 2.47 -8.58 -0.36
CA LEU A 30 1.07 -8.59 -0.73
C LEU A 30 0.97 -8.39 -2.23
N THR A 31 0.40 -9.36 -2.94
CA THR A 31 0.20 -9.25 -4.37
C THR A 31 -1.27 -8.97 -4.64
N VAL A 32 -1.54 -7.89 -5.37
CA VAL A 32 -2.90 -7.49 -5.72
C VAL A 32 -3.02 -7.51 -7.23
N THR A 33 -4.00 -8.23 -7.74
CA THR A 33 -4.30 -8.31 -9.17
C THR A 33 -5.64 -7.62 -9.40
N PHE A 34 -5.69 -6.75 -10.41
CA PHE A 34 -6.87 -5.97 -10.71
C PHE A 34 -7.55 -6.46 -11.99
N GLU A 35 -8.80 -6.03 -12.18
CA GLU A 35 -9.61 -6.48 -13.33
C GLU A 35 -8.98 -6.14 -14.68
N ASP A 36 -8.24 -5.04 -14.74
CA ASP A 36 -7.60 -4.63 -15.98
C ASP A 36 -6.32 -5.41 -16.28
N GLY A 37 -5.99 -6.39 -15.45
CA GLY A 37 -4.80 -7.20 -15.61
C GLY A 37 -3.59 -6.67 -14.90
N ALA A 38 -3.66 -5.49 -14.31
CA ALA A 38 -2.54 -4.94 -13.56
C ALA A 38 -2.28 -5.78 -12.33
N ARG A 39 -1.02 -6.02 -12.02
CA ARG A 39 -0.63 -6.86 -10.91
C ARG A 39 0.55 -6.22 -10.20
N HIS A 40 0.40 -6.01 -8.91
CA HIS A 40 1.42 -5.33 -8.14
C HIS A 40 1.80 -6.16 -6.93
N ALA A 41 3.10 -6.36 -6.74
CA ALA A 41 3.64 -7.01 -5.55
C ALA A 41 4.14 -5.93 -4.62
N LEU A 42 3.51 -5.79 -3.46
CA LEU A 42 3.74 -4.69 -2.54
C LEU A 42 4.38 -5.23 -1.26
N PRO A 43 5.64 -4.84 -0.96
CA PRO A 43 6.27 -5.28 0.28
C PRO A 43 5.54 -4.75 1.50
N ALA A 44 5.49 -5.56 2.55
CA ALA A 44 4.84 -5.15 3.79
C ALA A 44 5.48 -3.89 4.36
N GLU A 45 6.78 -3.77 4.25
CA GLU A 45 7.47 -2.56 4.71
C GLU A 45 6.95 -1.31 4.00
N LEU A 46 6.82 -1.38 2.67
CA LEU A 46 6.28 -0.25 1.91
C LEU A 46 4.86 0.08 2.38
N LEU A 47 4.02 -0.93 2.52
CA LEU A 47 2.64 -0.72 2.97
C LEU A 47 2.60 -0.11 4.36
N ARG A 48 3.48 -0.55 5.24
CA ARG A 48 3.52 -0.03 6.61
C ARG A 48 3.91 1.43 6.65
N VAL A 49 4.95 1.81 5.90
CA VAL A 49 5.48 3.17 5.95
C VAL A 49 4.65 4.16 5.13
N THR A 50 3.78 3.66 4.25
CA THR A 50 2.86 4.50 3.48
C THR A 50 1.43 4.38 3.98
N SER A 51 1.22 3.74 5.13
CA SER A 51 -0.11 3.55 5.68
C SER A 51 -0.87 4.88 5.74
N PRO A 52 -2.13 4.92 5.31
CA PRO A 52 -2.90 6.16 5.33
C PRO A 52 -3.45 6.54 6.70
N SER A 53 -2.81 6.05 7.77
CA SER A 53 -3.22 6.41 9.12
C SER A 53 -2.59 7.74 9.53
N ALA A 54 -3.15 8.34 10.58
CA ALA A 54 -2.63 9.59 11.09
C ALA A 54 -1.19 9.46 11.58
N GLU A 55 -0.80 8.27 12.01
CA GLU A 55 0.57 8.04 12.46
C GLU A 55 1.58 8.35 11.36
N VAL A 56 1.24 8.00 10.12
CA VAL A 56 2.16 8.19 9.00
C VAL A 56 1.91 9.51 8.29
N GLN A 57 0.64 9.81 8.02
CA GLN A 57 0.30 10.99 7.20
C GLN A 57 0.27 12.29 7.98
N GLY A 58 0.09 12.22 9.30
CA GLY A 58 -0.08 13.42 10.10
C GLY A 58 -1.39 14.10 9.76
N HIS A 59 -1.43 15.41 9.92
CA HIS A 59 -2.63 16.20 9.64
C HIS A 59 -2.49 17.03 8.38
N GLY A 60 -1.48 16.73 7.57
CA GLY A 60 -1.23 17.41 6.34
C GLY A 60 0.09 16.97 5.78
N LYS A 61 0.37 17.37 4.55
CA LYS A 61 1.58 16.90 3.89
C LYS A 61 2.84 17.31 4.65
N ALA A 62 2.84 18.49 5.23
CA ALA A 62 4.01 18.97 5.97
C ALA A 62 4.24 18.18 7.24
N GLN A 63 3.24 17.43 7.69
CA GLN A 63 3.33 16.68 8.94
C GLN A 63 3.47 15.20 8.71
N LYS A 64 3.66 14.79 7.45
CA LYS A 64 3.90 13.40 7.15
C LYS A 64 5.16 12.93 7.86
N GLN A 65 5.07 11.80 8.53
CA GLN A 65 6.18 11.28 9.30
C GLN A 65 6.86 10.13 8.57
N THR A 66 8.18 10.09 8.73
CA THR A 66 8.97 8.99 8.21
C THR A 66 9.06 7.92 9.29
N VAL A 67 8.61 6.72 8.97
CA VAL A 67 8.52 5.64 9.95
C VAL A 67 9.73 4.71 9.80
N PRO A 68 10.65 4.71 10.76
CA PRO A 68 11.85 3.87 10.65
C PRO A 68 11.64 2.49 11.27
N GLY A 69 12.63 1.61 11.10
CA GLY A 69 12.67 0.36 11.83
C GLY A 69 11.69 -0.71 11.38
N LYS A 70 11.24 -0.68 10.13
CA LYS A 70 10.19 -1.57 9.67
C LYS A 70 10.65 -2.62 8.66
N ILE A 71 11.96 -2.85 8.56
CA ILE A 71 12.48 -3.79 7.56
C ILE A 71 11.92 -5.20 7.74
N ASP A 72 11.61 -5.60 8.96
CA ASP A 72 11.13 -6.95 9.26
C ASP A 72 9.62 -7.03 9.47
N VAL A 73 8.89 -5.95 9.20
CA VAL A 73 7.45 -5.96 9.45
C VAL A 73 6.76 -6.93 8.50
N ALA A 74 5.73 -7.60 9.00
CA ALA A 74 4.91 -8.51 8.21
C ALA A 74 3.44 -8.16 8.42
N ILE A 75 2.60 -8.65 7.50
CA ILE A 75 1.15 -8.45 7.60
C ILE A 75 0.58 -9.64 8.33
N ALA A 76 0.14 -9.41 9.57
CA ALA A 76 -0.40 -10.50 10.39
C ALA A 76 -1.74 -11.00 9.85
N SER A 77 -2.59 -10.07 9.39
CA SER A 77 -3.89 -10.46 8.83
C SER A 77 -4.44 -9.34 7.98
N ILE A 78 -5.42 -9.69 7.16
CA ILE A 78 -6.10 -8.77 6.25
C ILE A 78 -7.59 -8.84 6.55
N SER A 79 -8.22 -7.69 6.80
CA SER A 79 -9.64 -7.63 7.10
C SER A 79 -10.34 -6.77 6.05
N PRO A 80 -11.34 -7.31 5.34
CA PRO A 80 -12.06 -6.49 4.38
C PRO A 80 -12.89 -5.43 5.08
N VAL A 81 -13.02 -4.28 4.44
CA VAL A 81 -13.83 -3.17 4.95
C VAL A 81 -14.77 -2.78 3.85
N GLY A 82 -16.06 -3.11 4.01
CA GLY A 82 -17.02 -2.91 2.96
C GLY A 82 -16.57 -3.64 1.70
N ASN A 83 -16.80 -3.04 0.56
CA ASN A 83 -16.34 -3.59 -0.72
C ASN A 83 -15.35 -2.67 -1.41
N TYR A 84 -14.69 -1.78 -0.64
CA TYR A 84 -13.83 -0.76 -1.22
C TYR A 84 -12.43 -0.70 -0.64
N ALA A 85 -12.14 -1.49 0.40
CA ALA A 85 -10.85 -1.37 1.09
C ALA A 85 -10.54 -2.63 1.89
N VAL A 86 -9.29 -2.72 2.34
CA VAL A 86 -8.88 -3.70 3.34
C VAL A 86 -8.14 -2.97 4.45
N ARG A 87 -8.28 -3.48 5.65
CA ARG A 87 -7.46 -3.08 6.77
C ARG A 87 -6.32 -4.08 6.89
N LEU A 88 -5.10 -3.58 6.93
CA LEU A 88 -3.94 -4.44 7.09
C LEU A 88 -3.50 -4.38 8.54
N ASN A 89 -3.44 -5.54 9.17
CA ASN A 89 -2.99 -5.65 10.56
C ASN A 89 -1.55 -6.10 10.52
N PHE A 90 -0.65 -5.22 10.91
CA PHE A 90 0.78 -5.51 10.88
C PHE A 90 1.23 -6.14 12.18
N ASP A 91 2.31 -6.92 12.12
CA ASP A 91 2.78 -7.65 13.28
C ASP A 91 3.46 -6.74 14.32
N ASP A 92 3.62 -5.46 14.01
CA ASP A 92 4.12 -4.49 14.99
C ASP A 92 2.99 -3.82 15.77
N GLY A 93 1.76 -4.29 15.60
CA GLY A 93 0.61 -3.75 16.31
C GLY A 93 -0.13 -2.65 15.60
N HIS A 94 0.38 -2.16 14.48
CA HIS A 94 -0.30 -1.11 13.71
C HIS A 94 -1.44 -1.72 12.91
N ASP A 95 -2.67 -1.30 13.16
CA ASP A 95 -3.84 -1.88 12.52
C ASP A 95 -4.86 -0.84 12.08
N THR A 96 -4.49 0.44 12.07
CA THR A 96 -5.43 1.50 11.72
C THR A 96 -5.38 1.92 10.26
N GLY A 97 -4.48 1.35 9.48
CA GLY A 97 -4.36 1.71 8.07
C GLY A 97 -5.44 1.07 7.22
N LEU A 98 -6.20 1.91 6.53
CA LEU A 98 -7.28 1.47 5.65
C LEU A 98 -6.81 1.69 4.21
N PHE A 99 -6.62 0.60 3.49
CA PHE A 99 -6.07 0.66 2.13
C PHE A 99 -7.18 0.45 1.13
N THR A 100 -7.60 1.54 0.47
CA THR A 100 -8.62 1.44 -0.58
C THR A 100 -8.00 0.80 -1.82
N TRP A 101 -8.88 0.29 -2.70
CA TRP A 101 -8.40 -0.29 -3.97
C TRP A 101 -7.63 0.74 -4.77
N THR A 102 -8.12 1.97 -4.80
CA THR A 102 -7.45 3.06 -5.51
C THR A 102 -6.07 3.33 -4.94
N TYR A 103 -5.96 3.35 -3.62
CA TYR A 103 -4.67 3.62 -2.98
C TYR A 103 -3.67 2.49 -3.26
N LEU A 104 -4.14 1.23 -3.20
CA LEU A 104 -3.27 0.10 -3.51
C LEU A 104 -2.77 0.16 -4.95
N ALA A 105 -3.64 0.56 -5.89
CA ALA A 105 -3.24 0.70 -7.29
C ALA A 105 -2.21 1.82 -7.44
N GLU A 106 -2.39 2.93 -6.74
CA GLU A 106 -1.41 4.03 -6.77
C GLU A 106 -0.07 3.60 -6.22
N LEU A 107 -0.08 2.87 -5.10
CA LEU A 107 1.17 2.38 -4.52
C LEU A 107 1.90 1.46 -5.49
N GLY A 108 1.15 0.59 -6.17
CA GLY A 108 1.76 -0.30 -7.14
C GLY A 108 2.34 0.42 -8.33
N ARG A 109 1.60 1.41 -8.84
CA ARG A 109 2.06 2.17 -10.00
C ARG A 109 3.30 3.00 -9.68
N ASP A 110 3.33 3.60 -8.49
CA ASP A 110 4.38 4.54 -8.11
C ASP A 110 5.39 3.93 -7.15
N GLN A 111 5.44 2.62 -7.05
CA GLN A 111 6.20 1.91 -6.04
C GLN A 111 7.68 2.32 -6.02
N ASP A 112 8.32 2.33 -7.19
CA ASP A 112 9.75 2.64 -7.25
C ASP A 112 10.03 4.06 -6.79
N LYS A 113 9.19 5.00 -7.20
CA LYS A 113 9.35 6.38 -6.80
C LYS A 113 9.14 6.56 -5.31
N LEU A 114 8.07 5.95 -4.79
CA LEU A 114 7.75 6.07 -3.36
C LEU A 114 8.85 5.45 -2.52
N TRP A 115 9.38 4.32 -2.96
CA TRP A 115 10.44 3.66 -2.22
C TRP A 115 11.71 4.50 -2.20
N ALA A 116 12.07 5.09 -3.33
CA ALA A 116 13.25 5.94 -3.40
C ALA A 116 13.10 7.16 -2.50
N GLU A 117 11.89 7.77 -2.48
CA GLU A 117 11.63 8.90 -1.61
C GLU A 117 11.73 8.52 -0.14
N TYR A 118 11.22 7.34 0.21
CA TYR A 118 11.29 6.87 1.58
C TYR A 118 12.75 6.68 2.03
N LEU A 119 13.57 6.05 1.20
CA LEU A 119 14.96 5.84 1.53
C LEU A 119 15.71 7.17 1.68
N ALA A 120 15.40 8.14 0.83
CA ALA A 120 16.02 9.46 0.93
C ALA A 120 15.61 10.17 2.22
N GLU A 121 14.36 10.04 2.61
CA GLU A 121 13.89 10.65 3.86
C GLU A 121 14.59 10.03 5.08
N LEU A 122 14.76 8.72 5.07
CA LEU A 122 15.47 8.06 6.16
C LEU A 122 16.89 8.62 6.28
N GLN A 123 17.56 8.75 5.14
CA GLN A 123 18.93 9.25 5.14
C GLN A 123 19.01 10.68 5.63
N GLN A 124 18.10 11.53 5.17
CA GLN A 124 18.08 12.94 5.57
C GLN A 124 17.84 13.12 7.07
N LYS A 125 17.07 12.21 7.66
CA LYS A 125 16.70 12.30 9.06
C LYS A 125 17.59 11.46 9.97
N GLY A 126 18.60 10.81 9.41
CA GLY A 126 19.48 9.95 10.19
C GLY A 126 18.79 8.72 10.74
N LEU A 127 17.75 8.25 10.06
CA LEU A 127 16.98 7.09 10.47
C LEU A 127 17.36 5.87 9.64
N SER A 128 16.92 4.70 10.07
CA SER A 128 17.27 3.45 9.42
C SER A 128 16.03 2.56 9.29
N ARG A 129 16.04 1.68 8.30
CA ARG A 129 15.04 0.63 8.16
C ARG A 129 15.19 -0.42 9.25
N SER A 130 16.37 -0.55 9.79
CA SER A 130 16.67 -1.52 10.82
C SER A 130 15.96 -1.16 12.12
N ARG A 131 15.60 -2.16 12.89
CA ARG A 131 14.92 -1.96 14.16
C ARG A 131 15.81 -1.39 15.24
N ARG A 132 17.08 -1.24 14.97
CA ARG A 132 18.01 -0.65 15.92
C ARG A 132 18.49 0.68 15.50
#